data_b2e06cc0ab16d79805fcd2de0ad9d70e
#
_entry.id   b2e06cc0ab16d79805fcd2de0ad9d70e
#
_cell.length_a   1.000
_cell.length_b   1.000
_cell.length_c   1.000
_cell.angle_alpha   90.00
_cell.angle_beta   90.00
_cell.angle_gamma   90.00
#
_symmetry.space_group_name_H-M   'P 1'
#
loop_
_entity.id
_entity.type
_entity.pdbx_description
1 polymer ?
#
loop_
_entity_poly.entity_id
_entity_poly.type
_entity_poly.pdbx_seq_one_letter_code
_entity_poly.pdbx_strand_id
1 'polypeptide(L)'
;MTIPPRFLDELRARLTLSDIVGKRVRLVRAGREFKGCCPFHNEKSPSFYVNDDKQFFHCFGCGTHGSAIDFVMRHDNLSFIEAVETLAATAGMQVPQSSPAEVERAKKEKDLYSLMDEAAKWMEVQLRRPENKAAYDYMKERGVPDDVMSAFRVGYVPADMQSLRKHLAAQGYTDAQMIEGGLLKMSEKAREPYAFFRERVMFPVPDRRGRIVAFGGRILPDHLRAPDRGDFKPPKYINSTDTPLFHKGSMLYGEPHARLAASEGLTLIVVEGYLDVIACFRGGFRGAVAPLGTALTEEQILRLWKMIPEDIKIPVLCFDGDNAGRRAAARACERILPHLKPNHSAKIAFLPDGEDPDTLINGKGRDAFSAVLSGALNLVDFLWQEHYAGRDFGTPESRAGLSRVLEDTASRIADRTVQHYYREAFRQKVREAFAPKPVGAAPPERRPYQPQNRPWQGNFKGRGNFGGRDSLVPPPPLPSLQRPVSAKNGIFSKALLACLLNNPVIFHDIEEEASRLRFPENGLDRLLQAVLSTLGRKPELDAAALRTHLSGQGLGEQMQLILNESVYTHAPFARASEDGGAVVMSWREAWKRMQALEEEQDIRQAKIAFQEDMNEENEARWQNMRKRPGTPES
;
A
#
# COMPACT_ATOMS: atom_id res chain seq x y z
N MET A 1 25.66 19.17 5.33
CA MET A 1 24.94 19.74 6.49
C MET A 1 23.56 19.09 6.57
N THR A 2 23.23 18.47 7.69
CA THR A 2 21.87 17.96 7.90
C THR A 2 21.15 18.94 8.84
N ILE A 3 20.15 19.63 8.31
CA ILE A 3 19.38 20.60 9.11
C ILE A 3 18.33 19.81 9.91
N PRO A 4 18.28 19.98 11.25
CA PRO A 4 17.35 19.25 12.10
C PRO A 4 15.89 19.55 11.72
N PRO A 5 14.97 18.56 11.69
CA PRO A 5 13.55 18.78 11.39
C PRO A 5 12.91 19.84 12.27
N ARG A 6 13.22 19.85 13.56
CA ARG A 6 12.73 20.85 14.52
C ARG A 6 13.11 22.29 14.13
N PHE A 7 14.30 22.50 13.57
CA PHE A 7 14.70 23.81 13.07
C PHE A 7 13.87 24.26 11.87
N LEU A 8 13.57 23.33 10.96
CA LEU A 8 12.72 23.61 9.79
C LEU A 8 11.29 23.95 10.19
N ASP A 9 10.76 23.29 11.22
CA ASP A 9 9.42 23.57 11.73
C ASP A 9 9.36 24.94 12.42
N GLU A 10 10.39 25.28 13.21
CA GLU A 10 10.52 26.59 13.83
C GLU A 10 10.72 27.71 12.79
N LEU A 11 11.51 27.45 11.76
CA LEU A 11 11.71 28.37 10.64
C LEU A 11 10.38 28.64 9.92
N ARG A 12 9.61 27.61 9.60
CA ARG A 12 8.29 27.75 8.98
C ARG A 12 7.31 28.53 9.85
N ALA A 13 7.33 28.30 11.17
CA ALA A 13 6.44 29.00 12.09
C ALA A 13 6.74 30.51 12.21
N ARG A 14 7.98 30.93 11.90
CA ARG A 14 8.41 32.35 11.97
C ARG A 14 8.28 33.10 10.64
N LEU A 15 7.97 32.39 9.55
CA LEU A 15 7.89 32.96 8.21
C LEU A 15 6.44 33.08 7.77
N THR A 16 6.09 34.21 7.16
CA THR A 16 4.82 34.39 6.44
C THR A 16 5.08 34.17 4.95
N LEU A 17 4.41 33.20 4.37
CA LEU A 17 4.67 32.80 2.98
C LEU A 17 4.38 33.94 2.01
N SER A 18 3.29 34.69 2.20
CA SER A 18 2.93 35.84 1.36
C SER A 18 3.99 36.94 1.40
N ASP A 19 4.69 37.16 2.53
CA ASP A 19 5.77 38.16 2.64
C ASP A 19 7.02 37.73 1.85
N ILE A 20 7.33 36.43 1.85
CA ILE A 20 8.46 35.87 1.11
C ILE A 20 8.21 35.93 -0.39
N VAL A 21 7.02 35.48 -0.81
CA VAL A 21 6.61 35.49 -2.21
C VAL A 21 6.39 36.92 -2.69
N GLY A 22 5.77 37.79 -1.88
CA GLY A 22 5.46 39.17 -2.21
C GLY A 22 6.68 40.06 -2.51
N LYS A 23 7.87 39.68 -1.99
CA LYS A 23 9.14 40.33 -2.36
C LYS A 23 9.56 40.08 -3.82
N ARG A 24 9.01 39.04 -4.46
CA ARG A 24 9.40 38.57 -5.80
C ARG A 24 8.24 38.58 -6.80
N VAL A 25 7.00 38.43 -6.33
CA VAL A 25 5.79 38.35 -7.14
C VAL A 25 4.78 39.37 -6.62
N ARG A 26 4.20 40.16 -7.51
CA ARG A 26 3.13 41.09 -7.13
C ARG A 26 1.86 40.31 -6.76
N LEU A 27 1.60 40.27 -5.46
CA LEU A 27 0.43 39.60 -4.89
C LEU A 27 -0.73 40.59 -4.63
N VAL A 28 -1.95 40.13 -4.89
CA VAL A 28 -3.19 40.85 -4.57
C VAL A 28 -4.04 39.96 -3.66
N ARG A 29 -4.61 40.54 -2.62
CA ARG A 29 -5.44 39.78 -1.67
C ARG A 29 -6.73 39.29 -2.35
N ALA A 30 -7.05 38.00 -2.17
CA ALA A 30 -8.22 37.32 -2.71
C ALA A 30 -8.89 36.51 -1.57
N GLY A 31 -9.71 37.18 -0.76
CA GLY A 31 -10.31 36.59 0.43
C GLY A 31 -9.29 36.28 1.53
N ARG A 32 -9.14 35.01 1.89
CA ARG A 32 -8.14 34.51 2.87
C ARG A 32 -6.79 34.18 2.24
N GLU A 33 -6.67 34.27 0.93
CA GLU A 33 -5.47 33.92 0.18
C GLU A 33 -4.94 35.14 -0.59
N PHE A 34 -3.76 35.02 -1.14
CA PHE A 34 -3.19 35.98 -2.06
C PHE A 34 -3.07 35.36 -3.45
N LYS A 35 -3.23 36.14 -4.50
CA LYS A 35 -3.06 35.70 -5.88
C LYS A 35 -2.17 36.62 -6.68
N GLY A 36 -1.44 36.08 -7.64
CA GLY A 36 -0.57 36.80 -8.55
C GLY A 36 -0.32 36.03 -9.83
N CYS A 37 0.48 36.60 -10.74
CA CYS A 37 0.99 35.86 -11.89
C CYS A 37 2.13 34.93 -11.46
N CYS A 38 2.14 33.73 -11.97
CA CYS A 38 3.14 32.71 -11.60
C CYS A 38 4.53 33.10 -12.10
N PRO A 39 5.56 33.03 -11.25
CA PRO A 39 6.93 33.31 -11.68
C PRO A 39 7.59 32.13 -12.42
N PHE A 40 6.95 30.95 -12.45
CA PHE A 40 7.52 29.72 -12.99
C PHE A 40 7.03 29.39 -14.42
N HIS A 41 6.00 30.12 -14.91
CA HIS A 41 5.55 30.04 -16.31
C HIS A 41 4.99 31.38 -16.75
N ASN A 42 4.95 31.61 -18.07
CA ASN A 42 4.47 32.86 -18.60
C ASN A 42 2.92 32.86 -18.69
N GLU A 43 2.27 33.78 -17.96
CA GLU A 43 0.82 33.97 -18.00
C GLU A 43 0.41 35.44 -17.93
N LYS A 44 -0.77 35.74 -18.47
CA LYS A 44 -1.36 37.09 -18.45
C LYS A 44 -2.43 37.28 -17.40
N SER A 45 -3.02 36.18 -16.89
CA SER A 45 -4.06 36.17 -15.87
C SER A 45 -3.56 35.49 -14.60
N PRO A 46 -3.77 36.05 -13.40
CA PRO A 46 -3.27 35.47 -12.16
C PRO A 46 -3.84 34.07 -11.89
N SER A 47 -2.98 33.04 -11.85
CA SER A 47 -3.32 31.66 -11.49
C SER A 47 -2.51 31.10 -10.31
N PHE A 48 -1.61 31.93 -9.76
CA PHE A 48 -0.74 31.57 -8.66
C PHE A 48 -1.35 32.03 -7.33
N TYR A 49 -1.61 31.09 -6.42
CA TYR A 49 -2.23 31.32 -5.12
C TYR A 49 -1.28 31.02 -3.98
N VAL A 50 -1.32 31.84 -2.94
CA VAL A 50 -0.52 31.73 -1.72
C VAL A 50 -1.45 31.75 -0.52
N ASN A 51 -1.34 30.74 0.34
CA ASN A 51 -2.14 30.59 1.55
C ASN A 51 -1.21 30.57 2.77
N ASP A 52 -1.29 31.60 3.62
CA ASP A 52 -0.46 31.74 4.80
C ASP A 52 -0.87 30.77 5.92
N ASP A 53 -2.16 30.48 6.06
CA ASP A 53 -2.64 29.54 7.08
C ASP A 53 -2.12 28.12 6.83
N LYS A 54 -2.05 27.73 5.55
CA LYS A 54 -1.54 26.43 5.11
C LYS A 54 -0.03 26.43 4.86
N GLN A 55 0.62 27.59 4.87
CA GLN A 55 2.03 27.77 4.50
C GLN A 55 2.38 27.12 3.13
N PHE A 56 1.49 27.31 2.16
CA PHE A 56 1.54 26.59 0.89
C PHE A 56 1.15 27.48 -0.29
N PHE A 57 1.89 27.40 -1.40
CA PHE A 57 1.51 28.02 -2.67
C PHE A 57 1.14 26.97 -3.70
N HIS A 58 0.26 27.33 -4.62
CA HIS A 58 -0.14 26.50 -5.75
C HIS A 58 -0.45 27.36 -6.97
N CYS A 59 0.05 26.95 -8.12
CA CYS A 59 -0.28 27.55 -9.40
C CYS A 59 -1.26 26.64 -10.17
N PHE A 60 -2.45 27.11 -10.44
CA PHE A 60 -3.45 26.36 -11.22
C PHE A 60 -3.15 26.34 -12.73
N GLY A 61 -2.20 27.15 -13.22
CA GLY A 61 -1.78 27.16 -14.61
C GLY A 61 -0.76 26.08 -14.94
N CYS A 62 0.31 25.96 -14.15
CA CYS A 62 1.40 25.00 -14.41
C CYS A 62 1.52 23.89 -13.36
N GLY A 63 0.63 23.82 -12.36
CA GLY A 63 0.66 22.80 -11.30
C GLY A 63 1.81 22.96 -10.29
N THR A 64 2.68 23.96 -10.43
CA THR A 64 3.78 24.18 -9.48
C THR A 64 3.25 24.54 -8.09
N HIS A 65 3.74 23.86 -7.07
CA HIS A 65 3.30 24.03 -5.70
C HIS A 65 4.44 23.77 -4.71
N GLY A 66 4.25 24.19 -3.46
CA GLY A 66 5.23 23.94 -2.39
C GLY A 66 5.15 24.91 -1.20
N SER A 67 6.14 24.83 -0.32
CA SER A 67 6.36 25.67 0.84
C SER A 67 7.22 26.90 0.53
N ALA A 68 7.49 27.75 1.52
CA ALA A 68 8.43 28.87 1.40
C ALA A 68 9.83 28.42 0.93
N ILE A 69 10.30 27.29 1.43
CA ILE A 69 11.61 26.75 1.05
C ILE A 69 11.58 26.32 -0.43
N ASP A 70 10.56 25.61 -0.88
CA ASP A 70 10.41 25.17 -2.27
C ASP A 70 10.30 26.36 -3.22
N PHE A 71 9.62 27.44 -2.79
CA PHE A 71 9.51 28.66 -3.57
C PHE A 71 10.88 29.32 -3.79
N VAL A 72 11.64 29.52 -2.71
CA VAL A 72 12.97 30.17 -2.77
C VAL A 72 13.96 29.31 -3.56
N MET A 73 13.96 28.00 -3.34
CA MET A 73 14.79 27.07 -4.13
C MET A 73 14.56 27.21 -5.63
N ARG A 74 13.29 27.22 -6.04
CA ARG A 74 12.92 27.26 -7.48
C ARG A 74 13.06 28.64 -8.09
N HIS A 75 12.65 29.69 -7.36
CA HIS A 75 12.67 31.06 -7.88
C HIS A 75 14.09 31.63 -7.95
N ASP A 76 14.87 31.45 -6.90
CA ASP A 76 16.22 32.00 -6.78
C ASP A 76 17.31 31.01 -7.27
N ASN A 77 16.89 29.81 -7.74
CA ASN A 77 17.76 28.71 -8.18
C ASN A 77 18.80 28.30 -7.16
N LEU A 78 18.38 28.22 -5.88
CA LEU A 78 19.22 27.87 -4.74
C LEU A 78 19.11 26.39 -4.38
N SER A 79 20.18 25.84 -3.84
CA SER A 79 20.11 24.53 -3.17
C SER A 79 19.26 24.61 -1.90
N PHE A 80 18.83 23.46 -1.39
CA PHE A 80 18.04 23.39 -0.16
C PHE A 80 18.72 24.08 1.03
N ILE A 81 20.04 23.92 1.17
CA ILE A 81 20.81 24.53 2.27
C ILE A 81 20.84 26.05 2.12
N GLU A 82 21.16 26.55 0.94
CA GLU A 82 21.21 28.00 0.66
C GLU A 82 19.84 28.66 0.81
N ALA A 83 18.77 27.98 0.40
CA ALA A 83 17.40 28.47 0.60
C ALA A 83 17.04 28.56 2.08
N VAL A 84 17.39 27.53 2.88
CA VAL A 84 17.18 27.56 4.33
C VAL A 84 18.02 28.62 5.02
N GLU A 85 19.28 28.81 4.62
CA GLU A 85 20.15 29.89 5.15
C GLU A 85 19.56 31.28 4.85
N THR A 86 19.10 31.49 3.63
CA THR A 86 18.47 32.76 3.20
C THR A 86 17.19 33.04 3.99
N LEU A 87 16.36 32.04 4.18
CA LEU A 87 15.12 32.15 4.95
C LEU A 87 15.38 32.30 6.45
N ALA A 88 16.38 31.60 7.01
CA ALA A 88 16.78 31.72 8.40
C ALA A 88 17.30 33.14 8.71
N ALA A 89 18.12 33.70 7.82
CA ALA A 89 18.57 35.11 7.95
C ALA A 89 17.37 36.08 7.93
N THR A 90 16.37 35.84 7.06
CA THR A 90 15.13 36.63 7.00
C THR A 90 14.29 36.50 8.29
N ALA A 91 14.29 35.32 8.92
CA ALA A 91 13.59 35.05 10.18
C ALA A 91 14.37 35.44 11.44
N GLY A 92 15.59 35.99 11.30
CA GLY A 92 16.49 36.30 12.43
C GLY A 92 16.97 35.05 13.19
N MET A 93 17.04 33.90 12.48
CA MET A 93 17.49 32.63 13.04
C MET A 93 18.91 32.30 12.56
N GLN A 94 19.71 31.71 13.42
CA GLN A 94 20.99 31.14 13.02
C GLN A 94 20.80 29.66 12.67
N VAL A 95 21.25 29.29 11.47
CA VAL A 95 21.25 27.87 11.08
C VAL A 95 22.22 27.12 12.00
N PRO A 96 21.80 26.02 12.66
CA PRO A 96 22.68 25.22 13.49
C PRO A 96 23.90 24.77 12.67
N GLN A 97 25.09 25.23 13.08
CA GLN A 97 26.32 24.71 12.48
C GLN A 97 26.55 23.29 12.98
N SER A 98 26.88 22.39 12.06
CA SER A 98 27.28 21.03 12.44
C SER A 98 28.46 21.11 13.38
N SER A 99 28.43 20.39 14.50
CA SER A 99 29.55 20.30 15.42
C SER A 99 30.80 19.78 14.71
N PRO A 100 32.02 20.15 15.15
CA PRO A 100 33.25 19.58 14.60
C PRO A 100 33.24 18.06 14.57
N ALA A 101 32.63 17.41 15.57
CA ALA A 101 32.47 15.97 15.64
C ALA A 101 31.50 15.42 14.55
N GLU A 102 30.41 16.15 14.21
CA GLU A 102 29.50 15.78 13.13
C GLU A 102 30.13 15.96 11.75
N VAL A 103 30.95 17.00 11.56
CA VAL A 103 31.71 17.21 10.31
C VAL A 103 32.75 16.11 10.12
N GLU A 104 33.45 15.74 11.20
CA GLU A 104 34.44 14.66 11.17
C GLU A 104 33.79 13.31 10.95
N ARG A 105 32.65 13.04 11.57
CA ARG A 105 31.85 11.84 11.33
C ARG A 105 31.37 11.76 9.87
N ALA A 106 30.87 12.85 9.29
CA ALA A 106 30.44 12.88 7.90
C ALA A 106 31.61 12.67 6.92
N LYS A 107 32.82 13.20 7.24
CA LYS A 107 34.04 12.96 6.46
C LYS A 107 34.46 11.50 6.55
N LYS A 108 34.44 10.92 7.75
CA LYS A 108 34.76 9.50 7.98
C LYS A 108 33.79 8.57 7.27
N GLU A 109 32.48 8.86 7.31
CA GLU A 109 31.47 8.12 6.57
C GLU A 109 31.71 8.20 5.05
N LYS A 110 32.08 9.38 4.52
CA LYS A 110 32.42 9.54 3.10
C LYS A 110 33.63 8.69 2.71
N ASP A 111 34.65 8.63 3.54
CA ASP A 111 35.84 7.80 3.31
C ASP A 111 35.46 6.30 3.30
N LEU A 112 34.56 5.85 4.19
CA LEU A 112 34.08 4.47 4.21
C LEU A 112 33.25 4.13 2.98
N TYR A 113 32.39 5.00 2.47
CA TYR A 113 31.67 4.76 1.21
C TYR A 113 32.64 4.60 0.02
N SER A 114 33.67 5.44 -0.03
CA SER A 114 34.70 5.35 -1.08
C SER A 114 35.48 4.05 -0.99
N LEU A 115 35.81 3.60 0.22
CA LEU A 115 36.45 2.30 0.49
C LEU A 115 35.60 1.13 0.00
N MET A 116 34.29 1.14 0.31
CA MET A 116 33.38 0.05 -0.07
C MET A 116 33.19 0.00 -1.59
N ASP A 117 33.11 1.16 -2.25
CA ASP A 117 33.02 1.22 -3.71
C ASP A 117 34.30 0.71 -4.40
N GLU A 118 35.48 1.07 -3.89
CA GLU A 118 36.77 0.60 -4.40
C GLU A 118 36.93 -0.91 -4.21
N ALA A 119 36.51 -1.43 -3.04
CA ALA A 119 36.47 -2.87 -2.81
C ALA A 119 35.55 -3.59 -3.82
N ALA A 120 34.35 -3.03 -4.08
CA ALA A 120 33.44 -3.60 -5.07
C ALA A 120 34.05 -3.61 -6.48
N LYS A 121 34.66 -2.51 -6.93
CA LYS A 121 35.36 -2.43 -8.22
C LYS A 121 36.45 -3.48 -8.34
N TRP A 122 37.25 -3.63 -7.30
CA TRP A 122 38.30 -4.64 -7.28
C TRP A 122 37.73 -6.07 -7.41
N MET A 123 36.67 -6.38 -6.67
CA MET A 123 35.97 -7.66 -6.73
C MET A 123 35.36 -7.93 -8.12
N GLU A 124 34.79 -6.93 -8.77
CA GLU A 124 34.26 -7.03 -10.15
C GLU A 124 35.37 -7.37 -11.15
N VAL A 125 36.55 -6.75 -10.99
CA VAL A 125 37.74 -7.05 -11.82
C VAL A 125 38.22 -8.48 -11.54
N GLN A 126 38.28 -8.91 -10.27
CA GLN A 126 38.70 -10.27 -9.92
C GLN A 126 37.83 -11.35 -10.57
N LEU A 127 36.50 -11.15 -10.61
CA LEU A 127 35.57 -12.11 -11.25
C LEU A 127 35.91 -12.36 -12.73
N ARG A 128 36.41 -11.33 -13.43
CA ARG A 128 36.68 -11.40 -14.87
C ARG A 128 38.13 -11.80 -15.22
N ARG A 129 38.98 -12.04 -14.22
CA ARG A 129 40.35 -12.48 -14.45
C ARG A 129 40.40 -13.94 -14.90
N PRO A 130 41.30 -14.30 -15.85
CA PRO A 130 41.43 -15.68 -16.35
C PRO A 130 41.66 -16.70 -15.24
N GLU A 131 42.46 -16.35 -14.21
CA GLU A 131 42.77 -17.23 -13.07
C GLU A 131 41.52 -17.55 -12.21
N ASN A 132 40.48 -16.74 -12.28
CA ASN A 132 39.24 -16.90 -11.53
C ASN A 132 38.05 -17.36 -12.42
N LYS A 133 38.40 -17.94 -13.60
CA LYS A 133 37.38 -18.36 -14.59
C LYS A 133 36.29 -19.27 -13.99
N ALA A 134 36.67 -20.15 -13.05
CA ALA A 134 35.71 -21.04 -12.38
C ALA A 134 34.57 -20.28 -11.68
N ALA A 135 34.85 -19.13 -11.06
CA ALA A 135 33.85 -18.31 -10.43
C ALA A 135 32.94 -17.60 -11.45
N TYR A 136 33.50 -17.15 -12.56
CA TYR A 136 32.75 -16.53 -13.66
C TYR A 136 31.86 -17.57 -14.35
N ASP A 137 32.41 -18.75 -14.72
CA ASP A 137 31.66 -19.84 -15.35
C ASP A 137 30.51 -20.31 -14.45
N TYR A 138 30.72 -20.41 -13.14
CA TYR A 138 29.69 -20.73 -12.17
C TYR A 138 28.50 -19.74 -12.23
N MET A 139 28.77 -18.44 -12.37
CA MET A 139 27.68 -17.45 -12.52
C MET A 139 26.95 -17.59 -13.86
N LYS A 140 27.68 -17.95 -14.93
CA LYS A 140 27.09 -18.23 -16.25
C LYS A 140 26.23 -19.50 -16.23
N GLU A 141 26.68 -20.56 -15.55
CA GLU A 141 25.92 -21.81 -15.34
C GLU A 141 24.65 -21.58 -14.53
N ARG A 142 24.69 -20.64 -13.57
CA ARG A 142 23.50 -20.16 -12.86
C ARG A 142 22.60 -19.26 -13.71
N GLY A 143 22.91 -19.12 -15.00
CA GLY A 143 22.11 -18.36 -15.94
C GLY A 143 22.21 -16.85 -15.77
N VAL A 144 23.21 -16.30 -15.08
CA VAL A 144 23.37 -14.86 -14.89
C VAL A 144 24.18 -14.26 -16.06
N PRO A 145 23.60 -13.45 -16.95
CA PRO A 145 24.31 -12.84 -18.06
C PRO A 145 25.16 -11.64 -17.60
N ASP A 146 26.08 -11.18 -18.46
CA ASP A 146 27.08 -10.16 -18.11
C ASP A 146 26.49 -8.80 -17.76
N ASP A 147 25.43 -8.39 -18.43
CA ASP A 147 24.69 -7.16 -18.15
C ASP A 147 24.05 -7.19 -16.74
N VAL A 148 23.49 -8.33 -16.35
CA VAL A 148 22.92 -8.53 -15.00
C VAL A 148 24.03 -8.60 -13.95
N MET A 149 25.13 -9.34 -14.23
CA MET A 149 26.31 -9.32 -13.33
C MET A 149 26.83 -7.90 -13.10
N SER A 150 26.84 -7.08 -14.15
CA SER A 150 27.26 -5.68 -14.06
C SER A 150 26.25 -4.81 -13.34
N ALA A 151 24.94 -4.99 -13.58
CA ALA A 151 23.87 -4.25 -12.90
C ALA A 151 23.89 -4.46 -11.38
N PHE A 152 24.21 -5.68 -10.94
CA PHE A 152 24.35 -6.03 -9.51
C PHE A 152 25.79 -5.94 -9.00
N ARG A 153 26.74 -5.53 -9.86
CA ARG A 153 28.17 -5.41 -9.54
C ARG A 153 28.76 -6.68 -8.93
N VAL A 154 28.33 -7.84 -9.46
CA VAL A 154 28.78 -9.14 -8.95
C VAL A 154 30.29 -9.26 -9.09
N GLY A 155 30.94 -9.66 -8.02
CA GLY A 155 32.40 -9.78 -7.96
C GLY A 155 32.89 -11.13 -7.43
N TYR A 156 34.17 -11.23 -7.21
CA TYR A 156 34.80 -12.41 -6.61
C TYR A 156 35.95 -12.01 -5.69
N VAL A 157 36.12 -12.74 -4.58
CA VAL A 157 37.31 -12.65 -3.72
C VAL A 157 38.02 -13.97 -3.76
N PRO A 158 39.30 -14.01 -4.25
CA PRO A 158 40.12 -15.22 -4.31
C PRO A 158 40.50 -15.78 -2.93
N ALA A 159 41.17 -16.94 -2.92
CA ALA A 159 41.65 -17.60 -1.70
C ALA A 159 42.72 -16.80 -0.94
N ASP A 160 43.49 -15.95 -1.65
CA ASP A 160 44.56 -15.16 -1.04
C ASP A 160 43.99 -14.11 -0.05
N MET A 161 44.38 -14.30 1.21
CA MET A 161 43.92 -13.48 2.34
C MET A 161 44.43 -12.03 2.31
N GLN A 162 45.47 -11.75 1.53
CA GLN A 162 46.17 -10.47 1.53
C GLN A 162 45.92 -9.62 0.27
N SER A 163 45.38 -10.20 -0.80
CA SER A 163 45.24 -9.52 -2.10
C SER A 163 44.33 -8.29 -2.02
N LEU A 164 43.16 -8.40 -1.39
CA LEU A 164 42.25 -7.28 -1.17
C LEU A 164 42.89 -6.20 -0.30
N ARG A 165 43.52 -6.58 0.82
CA ARG A 165 44.21 -5.67 1.74
C ARG A 165 45.31 -4.90 1.03
N LYS A 166 46.16 -5.58 0.25
CA LYS A 166 47.27 -4.96 -0.52
C LYS A 166 46.71 -3.94 -1.53
N HIS A 167 45.65 -4.32 -2.24
CA HIS A 167 45.04 -3.41 -3.22
C HIS A 167 44.52 -2.15 -2.54
N LEU A 168 43.71 -2.28 -1.49
CA LEU A 168 43.11 -1.13 -0.80
C LEU A 168 44.16 -0.27 -0.08
N ALA A 169 45.23 -0.88 0.48
CA ALA A 169 46.34 -0.15 1.05
C ALA A 169 47.11 0.67 0.00
N ALA A 170 47.28 0.13 -1.23
CA ALA A 170 47.88 0.88 -2.34
C ALA A 170 47.00 2.08 -2.79
N GLN A 171 45.69 2.05 -2.53
CA GLN A 171 44.75 3.18 -2.74
C GLN A 171 44.73 4.17 -1.55
N GLY A 172 45.59 3.94 -0.52
CA GLY A 172 45.72 4.83 0.62
C GLY A 172 44.75 4.55 1.79
N TYR A 173 44.02 3.46 1.80
CA TYR A 173 43.17 3.06 2.91
C TYR A 173 43.96 2.33 4.00
N THR A 174 43.62 2.59 5.25
CA THR A 174 44.25 1.97 6.41
C THR A 174 43.56 0.67 6.81
N ASP A 175 44.28 -0.24 7.49
CA ASP A 175 43.67 -1.44 8.06
C ASP A 175 42.49 -1.14 8.99
N ALA A 176 42.58 -0.06 9.76
CA ALA A 176 41.49 0.38 10.65
C ALA A 176 40.20 0.68 9.88
N GLN A 177 40.31 1.40 8.75
CA GLN A 177 39.15 1.68 7.88
C GLN A 177 38.59 0.40 7.24
N MET A 178 39.47 -0.50 6.81
CA MET A 178 39.05 -1.78 6.21
C MET A 178 38.37 -2.69 7.24
N ILE A 179 38.80 -2.68 8.50
CA ILE A 179 38.15 -3.41 9.60
C ILE A 179 36.80 -2.75 9.94
N GLU A 180 36.76 -1.44 10.04
CA GLU A 180 35.53 -0.68 10.31
C GLU A 180 34.49 -0.89 9.20
N GLY A 181 34.91 -0.97 7.92
CA GLY A 181 34.07 -1.32 6.77
C GLY A 181 33.68 -2.81 6.70
N GLY A 182 34.20 -3.66 7.60
CA GLY A 182 33.89 -5.09 7.64
C GLY A 182 34.53 -5.92 6.53
N LEU A 183 35.55 -5.38 5.84
CA LEU A 183 36.32 -6.08 4.79
C LEU A 183 37.39 -6.98 5.36
N LEU A 184 38.01 -6.58 6.48
CA LEU A 184 39.00 -7.33 7.19
C LEU A 184 38.53 -7.70 8.60
N LYS A 185 39.11 -8.77 9.14
CA LYS A 185 39.01 -9.16 10.56
C LYS A 185 40.39 -9.35 11.16
N MET A 186 40.52 -9.04 12.45
CA MET A 186 41.75 -9.38 13.19
C MET A 186 41.81 -10.86 13.50
N SER A 187 42.96 -11.47 13.27
CA SER A 187 43.25 -12.81 13.74
C SER A 187 43.69 -12.78 15.19
N GLU A 188 43.01 -13.49 16.06
CA GLU A 188 43.39 -13.63 17.47
C GLU A 188 44.77 -14.31 17.64
N LYS A 189 45.10 -15.22 16.72
CA LYS A 189 46.34 -16.00 16.77
C LYS A 189 47.54 -15.28 16.13
N ALA A 190 47.32 -14.67 14.94
CA ALA A 190 48.40 -14.07 14.15
C ALA A 190 48.62 -12.58 14.43
N ARG A 191 47.72 -11.91 15.17
CA ARG A 191 47.72 -10.47 15.41
C ARG A 191 47.75 -9.61 14.13
N GLU A 192 47.42 -10.20 12.98
CA GLU A 192 47.35 -9.54 11.68
C GLU A 192 45.95 -9.59 11.11
N PRO A 193 45.54 -8.52 10.42
CA PRO A 193 44.24 -8.50 9.74
C PRO A 193 44.25 -9.38 8.49
N TYR A 194 43.14 -10.06 8.24
CA TYR A 194 42.92 -10.90 7.07
C TYR A 194 41.57 -10.60 6.41
N ALA A 195 41.45 -10.89 5.10
CA ALA A 195 40.22 -10.71 4.37
C ALA A 195 39.09 -11.58 4.96
N PHE A 196 37.95 -10.92 5.30
CA PHE A 196 36.79 -11.60 5.86
C PHE A 196 36.13 -12.52 4.84
N PHE A 197 36.06 -12.10 3.58
CA PHE A 197 35.53 -12.87 2.46
C PHE A 197 36.70 -13.56 1.73
N ARG A 198 36.54 -14.84 1.40
CA ARG A 198 37.54 -15.64 0.68
C ARG A 198 36.84 -16.72 -0.13
N GLU A 199 37.35 -17.01 -1.33
CA GLU A 199 36.82 -18.03 -2.26
C GLU A 199 35.29 -17.91 -2.46
N ARG A 200 34.82 -16.65 -2.62
CA ARG A 200 33.40 -16.37 -2.70
C ARG A 200 33.07 -15.47 -3.87
N VAL A 201 31.96 -15.82 -4.53
CA VAL A 201 31.23 -14.85 -5.36
C VAL A 201 30.61 -13.82 -4.44
N MET A 202 30.79 -12.56 -4.79
CA MET A 202 30.42 -11.42 -3.96
C MET A 202 29.23 -10.68 -4.55
N PHE A 203 28.30 -10.33 -3.67
CA PHE A 203 27.10 -9.56 -3.95
C PHE A 203 27.16 -8.25 -3.16
N PRO A 204 27.58 -7.15 -3.79
CA PRO A 204 27.58 -5.84 -3.14
C PRO A 204 26.16 -5.44 -2.75
N VAL A 205 26.00 -4.92 -1.54
CA VAL A 205 24.72 -4.46 -1.00
C VAL A 205 24.69 -2.94 -1.06
N PRO A 206 23.90 -2.34 -1.96
CA PRO A 206 23.76 -0.90 -2.04
C PRO A 206 22.72 -0.36 -1.03
N ASP A 207 22.94 0.87 -0.58
CA ASP A 207 21.91 1.65 0.13
C ASP A 207 20.85 2.18 -0.86
N ARG A 208 19.83 2.88 -0.35
CA ARG A 208 18.76 3.49 -1.16
C ARG A 208 19.25 4.48 -2.24
N ARG A 209 20.50 4.97 -2.13
CA ARG A 209 21.14 5.89 -3.10
C ARG A 209 22.07 5.15 -4.06
N GLY A 210 22.15 3.83 -3.97
CA GLY A 210 23.02 3.01 -4.81
C GLY A 210 24.48 2.93 -4.34
N ARG A 211 24.84 3.49 -3.17
CA ARG A 211 26.20 3.43 -2.62
C ARG A 211 26.38 2.10 -1.91
N ILE A 212 27.50 1.43 -2.17
CA ILE A 212 27.82 0.14 -1.54
C ILE A 212 28.10 0.34 -0.05
N VAL A 213 27.46 -0.45 0.79
CA VAL A 213 27.55 -0.37 2.26
C VAL A 213 27.90 -1.70 2.92
N ALA A 214 27.74 -2.82 2.21
CA ALA A 214 28.01 -4.16 2.70
C ALA A 214 28.23 -5.13 1.54
N PHE A 215 28.55 -6.37 1.87
CA PHE A 215 28.69 -7.48 0.92
C PHE A 215 28.04 -8.75 1.46
N GLY A 216 27.42 -9.52 0.56
CA GLY A 216 27.16 -10.94 0.75
C GLY A 216 28.16 -11.76 -0.04
N GLY A 217 28.53 -12.92 0.48
CA GLY A 217 29.48 -13.79 -0.20
C GLY A 217 29.01 -15.25 -0.23
N ARG A 218 28.85 -15.81 -1.42
CA ARG A 218 28.53 -17.24 -1.62
C ARG A 218 29.80 -18.03 -1.94
N ILE A 219 30.08 -19.08 -1.18
CA ILE A 219 31.19 -19.96 -1.46
C ILE A 219 30.95 -20.72 -2.77
N LEU A 220 32.02 -20.96 -3.54
CA LEU A 220 31.94 -21.83 -4.72
C LEU A 220 31.59 -23.26 -4.31
N PRO A 221 30.91 -24.04 -5.18
CA PRO A 221 30.75 -25.48 -4.99
C PRO A 221 32.06 -26.21 -4.78
N ASP A 222 32.05 -27.33 -4.06
CA ASP A 222 33.25 -28.05 -3.66
C ASP A 222 34.14 -28.48 -4.82
N HIS A 223 33.54 -28.80 -5.98
CA HIS A 223 34.27 -29.18 -7.20
C HIS A 223 34.97 -28.02 -7.92
N LEU A 224 34.67 -26.77 -7.55
CA LEU A 224 35.23 -25.55 -8.14
C LEU A 224 36.20 -24.80 -7.21
N ARG A 225 36.52 -25.37 -6.05
CA ARG A 225 37.38 -24.75 -5.06
C ARG A 225 38.36 -25.78 -4.44
N ALA A 226 39.37 -25.29 -3.74
CA ALA A 226 40.26 -26.14 -3.01
C ALA A 226 39.51 -26.93 -1.90
N PRO A 227 39.95 -28.19 -1.61
CA PRO A 227 39.34 -28.96 -0.53
C PRO A 227 39.42 -28.25 0.81
N ASP A 228 38.36 -28.43 1.64
CA ASP A 228 38.33 -27.88 3.00
C ASP A 228 39.46 -28.45 3.85
N ARG A 229 40.06 -27.63 4.71
CA ARG A 229 41.08 -28.06 5.64
C ARG A 229 40.45 -28.64 6.91
N GLY A 230 40.61 -29.95 7.12
CA GLY A 230 40.04 -30.66 8.27
C GLY A 230 38.49 -30.78 8.20
N ASP A 231 37.86 -30.91 9.35
CA ASP A 231 36.42 -31.13 9.47
C ASP A 231 35.57 -29.83 9.35
N PHE A 232 36.22 -28.68 9.16
CA PHE A 232 35.52 -27.39 9.07
C PHE A 232 34.88 -27.20 7.69
N LYS A 233 33.54 -27.21 7.65
CA LYS A 233 32.76 -26.85 6.45
C LYS A 233 32.38 -25.37 6.52
N PRO A 234 32.91 -24.54 5.60
CA PRO A 234 32.56 -23.13 5.57
C PRO A 234 31.08 -22.94 5.21
N PRO A 235 30.39 -21.97 5.81
CA PRO A 235 28.97 -21.72 5.50
C PRO A 235 28.78 -21.32 4.04
N LYS A 236 27.70 -21.80 3.43
CA LYS A 236 27.33 -21.53 2.02
C LYS A 236 27.28 -20.04 1.74
N TYR A 237 26.66 -19.26 2.64
CA TYR A 237 26.60 -17.79 2.58
C TYR A 237 27.19 -17.16 3.83
N ILE A 238 27.88 -16.05 3.67
CA ILE A 238 28.28 -15.14 4.74
C ILE A 238 27.94 -13.71 4.33
N ASN A 239 27.57 -12.88 5.31
CA ASN A 239 27.23 -11.47 5.11
C ASN A 239 28.15 -10.61 5.95
N SER A 240 28.39 -9.36 5.54
CA SER A 240 29.05 -8.37 6.37
C SER A 240 28.42 -8.34 7.77
N THR A 241 29.23 -8.12 8.78
CA THR A 241 28.76 -7.77 10.11
C THR A 241 28.19 -6.36 10.11
N ASP A 242 27.46 -5.97 11.15
CA ASP A 242 27.01 -4.59 11.30
C ASP A 242 28.22 -3.64 11.36
N THR A 243 28.09 -2.51 10.66
CA THR A 243 29.11 -1.47 10.53
C THR A 243 28.45 -0.09 10.68
N PRO A 244 29.20 1.00 10.75
CA PRO A 244 28.60 2.35 10.72
C PRO A 244 27.74 2.63 9.50
N LEU A 245 27.96 1.92 8.38
CA LEU A 245 27.19 2.07 7.13
C LEU A 245 26.05 1.07 6.99
N PHE A 246 26.07 -0.02 7.72
CA PHE A 246 25.23 -1.20 7.44
C PHE A 246 24.62 -1.82 8.69
N HIS A 247 23.29 -1.96 8.71
CA HIS A 247 22.53 -2.70 9.71
C HIS A 247 21.64 -3.73 9.02
N LYS A 248 21.94 -5.02 9.24
CA LYS A 248 21.22 -6.14 8.57
C LYS A 248 19.71 -6.07 8.71
N GLY A 249 19.24 -5.70 9.89
CA GLY A 249 17.82 -5.67 10.22
C GLY A 249 17.03 -4.58 9.50
N SER A 250 17.67 -3.57 8.93
CA SER A 250 17.00 -2.42 8.33
C SER A 250 17.12 -2.35 6.80
N MET A 251 17.95 -3.17 6.19
CA MET A 251 18.28 -3.10 4.76
C MET A 251 17.77 -4.31 3.99
N LEU A 252 17.51 -4.11 2.70
CA LEU A 252 17.09 -5.15 1.76
C LEU A 252 18.04 -5.17 0.56
N TYR A 253 18.44 -6.37 0.13
CA TYR A 253 19.18 -6.54 -1.12
C TYR A 253 18.27 -6.26 -2.32
N GLY A 254 18.80 -5.62 -3.35
CA GLY A 254 18.03 -5.26 -4.55
C GLY A 254 17.17 -3.98 -4.42
N GLU A 255 17.22 -3.29 -3.26
CA GLU A 255 16.35 -2.14 -2.99
C GLU A 255 16.40 -1.03 -4.05
N PRO A 256 17.55 -0.57 -4.60
CA PRO A 256 17.56 0.48 -5.63
C PRO A 256 16.76 0.11 -6.88
N HIS A 257 16.89 -1.13 -7.35
CA HIS A 257 16.14 -1.65 -8.50
C HIS A 257 14.66 -1.77 -8.18
N ALA A 258 14.32 -2.28 -6.99
CA ALA A 258 12.95 -2.45 -6.56
C ALA A 258 12.23 -1.10 -6.37
N ARG A 259 12.92 -0.05 -5.89
CA ARG A 259 12.36 1.30 -5.79
C ARG A 259 11.99 1.88 -7.15
N LEU A 260 12.87 1.71 -8.13
CA LEU A 260 12.60 2.14 -9.50
C LEU A 260 11.41 1.37 -10.07
N ALA A 261 11.40 0.05 -9.91
CA ALA A 261 10.29 -0.80 -10.33
C ALA A 261 8.95 -0.41 -9.67
N ALA A 262 8.95 -0.13 -8.36
CA ALA A 262 7.76 0.34 -7.65
C ALA A 262 7.26 1.69 -8.18
N SER A 263 8.17 2.62 -8.52
CA SER A 263 7.76 3.91 -9.12
C SER A 263 7.16 3.76 -10.52
N GLU A 264 7.42 2.65 -11.20
CA GLU A 264 6.82 2.26 -12.48
C GLU A 264 5.52 1.43 -12.29
N GLY A 265 5.03 1.27 -11.05
CA GLY A 265 3.83 0.50 -10.74
C GLY A 265 4.03 -1.03 -10.70
N LEU A 266 5.28 -1.51 -10.70
CA LEU A 266 5.56 -2.95 -10.62
C LEU A 266 5.47 -3.45 -9.17
N THR A 267 4.97 -4.67 -9.02
CA THR A 267 4.80 -5.31 -7.70
C THR A 267 6.15 -5.53 -7.02
N LEU A 268 6.24 -5.15 -5.73
CA LEU A 268 7.34 -5.54 -4.87
C LEU A 268 7.22 -7.00 -4.44
N ILE A 269 8.32 -7.74 -4.57
CA ILE A 269 8.41 -9.17 -4.25
C ILE A 269 9.54 -9.36 -3.25
N VAL A 270 9.27 -10.03 -2.15
CA VAL A 270 10.30 -10.43 -1.19
C VAL A 270 10.63 -11.89 -1.41
N VAL A 271 11.89 -12.20 -1.65
CA VAL A 271 12.44 -13.55 -1.82
C VAL A 271 13.53 -13.82 -0.76
N GLU A 272 14.12 -15.02 -0.70
CA GLU A 272 14.98 -15.39 0.43
C GLU A 272 16.45 -14.97 0.25
N GLY A 273 16.99 -14.96 -0.97
CA GLY A 273 18.43 -14.80 -1.19
C GLY A 273 18.86 -13.91 -2.35
N TYR A 274 20.17 -13.73 -2.46
CA TYR A 274 20.82 -12.89 -3.47
C TYR A 274 20.54 -13.36 -4.90
N LEU A 275 20.71 -14.65 -5.15
CA LEU A 275 20.52 -15.24 -6.47
C LEU A 275 19.05 -15.22 -6.88
N ASP A 276 18.13 -15.34 -5.91
CA ASP A 276 16.69 -15.27 -6.16
C ASP A 276 16.29 -13.87 -6.66
N VAL A 277 16.83 -12.81 -6.04
CA VAL A 277 16.65 -11.43 -6.51
C VAL A 277 17.19 -11.25 -7.92
N ILE A 278 18.38 -11.76 -8.20
CA ILE A 278 19.05 -11.67 -9.51
C ILE A 278 18.24 -12.44 -10.56
N ALA A 279 17.75 -13.64 -10.23
CA ALA A 279 16.92 -14.45 -11.11
C ALA A 279 15.57 -13.78 -11.40
N CYS A 280 14.92 -13.22 -10.39
CA CYS A 280 13.70 -12.43 -10.54
C CYS A 280 13.93 -11.22 -11.47
N PHE A 281 15.01 -10.45 -11.23
CA PHE A 281 15.37 -9.29 -12.06
C PHE A 281 15.56 -9.69 -13.53
N ARG A 282 16.31 -10.74 -13.79
CA ARG A 282 16.51 -11.30 -15.13
C ARG A 282 15.20 -11.78 -15.77
N GLY A 283 14.31 -12.39 -14.98
CA GLY A 283 12.96 -12.80 -15.41
C GLY A 283 12.00 -11.64 -15.65
N GLY A 284 12.44 -10.37 -15.45
CA GLY A 284 11.62 -9.18 -15.62
C GLY A 284 10.82 -8.78 -14.37
N PHE A 285 11.02 -9.46 -13.23
CA PHE A 285 10.42 -9.12 -11.94
C PHE A 285 11.36 -8.18 -11.15
N ARG A 286 11.52 -6.95 -11.67
CA ARG A 286 12.50 -5.97 -11.16
C ARG A 286 12.20 -5.45 -9.76
N GLY A 287 10.99 -5.68 -9.24
CA GLY A 287 10.58 -5.33 -7.87
C GLY A 287 11.04 -6.31 -6.79
N ALA A 288 11.91 -7.28 -7.11
CA ALA A 288 12.38 -8.27 -6.15
C ALA A 288 13.43 -7.72 -5.18
N VAL A 289 13.30 -8.07 -3.89
CA VAL A 289 14.25 -7.78 -2.81
C VAL A 289 14.40 -8.98 -1.89
N ALA A 290 15.50 -9.03 -1.13
CA ALA A 290 15.70 -10.10 -0.13
C ALA A 290 16.24 -9.54 1.20
N PRO A 291 15.87 -10.14 2.36
CA PRO A 291 16.53 -9.93 3.63
C PRO A 291 17.98 -10.45 3.58
N LEU A 292 18.83 -9.90 4.43
CA LEU A 292 20.27 -10.18 4.40
C LEU A 292 20.67 -11.27 5.40
N GLY A 293 20.21 -12.50 5.16
CA GLY A 293 20.54 -13.66 6.00
C GLY A 293 19.84 -13.67 7.37
N THR A 294 18.73 -12.97 7.47
CA THR A 294 17.83 -12.96 8.63
C THR A 294 16.40 -13.14 8.17
N ALA A 295 15.50 -13.59 9.06
CA ALA A 295 14.08 -13.53 8.77
C ALA A 295 13.65 -12.05 8.63
N LEU A 296 12.67 -11.77 7.77
CA LEU A 296 12.13 -10.44 7.52
C LEU A 296 11.80 -9.71 8.83
N THR A 297 12.34 -8.52 9.03
CA THR A 297 12.18 -7.71 10.26
C THR A 297 11.03 -6.71 10.13
N GLU A 298 10.63 -6.13 11.26
CA GLU A 298 9.63 -5.06 11.31
C GLU A 298 10.08 -3.82 10.50
N GLU A 299 11.35 -3.41 10.66
CA GLU A 299 11.90 -2.27 9.92
C GLU A 299 11.88 -2.51 8.41
N GLN A 300 12.20 -3.73 7.97
CA GLN A 300 12.15 -4.12 6.56
C GLN A 300 10.71 -4.12 6.03
N ILE A 301 9.73 -4.58 6.81
CA ILE A 301 8.30 -4.52 6.45
C ILE A 301 7.84 -3.06 6.26
N LEU A 302 8.14 -2.20 7.23
CA LEU A 302 7.81 -0.78 7.16
C LEU A 302 8.51 -0.09 5.98
N ARG A 303 9.73 -0.53 5.65
CA ARG A 303 10.50 -0.05 4.51
C ARG A 303 9.88 -0.48 3.17
N LEU A 304 9.40 -1.72 3.05
CA LEU A 304 8.67 -2.23 1.89
C LEU A 304 7.44 -1.37 1.60
N TRP A 305 6.60 -1.11 2.60
CA TRP A 305 5.43 -0.25 2.42
C TRP A 305 5.77 1.19 2.03
N LYS A 306 6.90 1.73 2.52
CA LYS A 306 7.38 3.06 2.13
C LYS A 306 7.90 3.13 0.69
N MET A 307 8.31 2.00 0.11
CA MET A 307 8.76 1.95 -1.29
C MET A 307 7.61 1.96 -2.29
N ILE A 308 6.41 1.53 -1.89
CA ILE A 308 5.22 1.51 -2.72
C ILE A 308 4.61 2.93 -2.72
N PRO A 309 4.56 3.63 -3.86
CA PRO A 309 4.04 5.00 -3.91
C PRO A 309 2.52 5.07 -3.82
N GLU A 310 1.81 4.02 -4.27
CA GLU A 310 0.35 3.95 -4.27
C GLU A 310 -0.21 3.92 -2.84
N ASP A 311 -1.49 4.27 -2.68
CA ASP A 311 -2.18 4.20 -1.39
C ASP A 311 -2.33 2.78 -0.87
N ILE A 312 -2.47 1.80 -1.77
CA ILE A 312 -2.60 0.38 -1.44
C ILE A 312 -1.21 -0.27 -1.46
N LYS A 313 -0.70 -0.64 -0.29
CA LYS A 313 0.66 -1.13 -0.06
C LYS A 313 0.64 -2.62 0.26
N ILE A 314 0.75 -3.46 -0.77
CA ILE A 314 0.63 -4.92 -0.65
C ILE A 314 1.77 -5.60 -1.43
N PRO A 315 2.98 -5.72 -0.85
CA PRO A 315 4.04 -6.55 -1.43
C PRO A 315 3.67 -8.03 -1.40
N VAL A 316 4.28 -8.83 -2.27
CA VAL A 316 4.18 -10.29 -2.27
C VAL A 316 5.40 -10.86 -1.57
N LEU A 317 5.19 -11.65 -0.52
CA LEU A 317 6.23 -12.40 0.16
C LEU A 317 6.26 -13.81 -0.43
N CYS A 318 7.31 -14.14 -1.15
CA CYS A 318 7.48 -15.41 -1.85
C CYS A 318 8.49 -16.27 -1.08
N PHE A 319 8.03 -17.43 -0.64
CA PHE A 319 8.81 -18.39 0.16
C PHE A 319 9.01 -19.70 -0.59
N ASP A 320 10.06 -20.41 -0.24
CA ASP A 320 10.30 -21.76 -0.75
C ASP A 320 9.14 -22.70 -0.37
N GLY A 321 8.86 -23.71 -1.20
CA GLY A 321 7.73 -24.63 -1.02
C GLY A 321 7.86 -25.60 0.16
N ASP A 322 8.99 -25.60 0.85
CA ASP A 322 9.32 -26.52 1.92
C ASP A 322 8.80 -26.09 3.30
N ASN A 323 9.01 -26.95 4.30
CA ASN A 323 8.62 -26.67 5.68
C ASN A 323 9.39 -25.48 6.31
N ALA A 324 10.61 -25.16 5.82
CA ALA A 324 11.37 -24.02 6.32
C ALA A 324 10.76 -22.71 5.81
N GLY A 325 10.39 -22.65 4.52
CA GLY A 325 9.66 -21.52 3.92
C GLY A 325 8.29 -21.29 4.59
N ARG A 326 7.53 -22.35 4.91
CA ARG A 326 6.26 -22.20 5.66
C ARG A 326 6.47 -21.58 7.04
N ARG A 327 7.48 -22.04 7.79
CA ARG A 327 7.85 -21.44 9.09
C ARG A 327 8.34 -20.00 8.94
N ALA A 328 9.05 -19.69 7.85
CA ALA A 328 9.48 -18.31 7.57
C ALA A 328 8.28 -17.40 7.28
N ALA A 329 7.31 -17.87 6.50
CA ALA A 329 6.06 -17.17 6.22
C ALA A 329 5.26 -16.88 7.50
N ALA A 330 5.09 -17.89 8.38
CA ALA A 330 4.40 -17.71 9.66
C ALA A 330 5.08 -16.64 10.52
N ARG A 331 6.42 -16.69 10.66
CA ARG A 331 7.18 -15.65 11.40
C ARG A 331 7.07 -14.26 10.77
N ALA A 332 7.06 -14.16 9.44
CA ALA A 332 6.87 -12.89 8.76
C ALA A 332 5.47 -12.32 9.04
N CYS A 333 4.44 -13.16 9.00
CA CYS A 333 3.06 -12.75 9.34
C CYS A 333 2.94 -12.26 10.78
N GLU A 334 3.56 -12.96 11.75
CA GLU A 334 3.59 -12.52 13.15
C GLU A 334 4.17 -11.12 13.34
N ARG A 335 5.20 -10.77 12.55
CA ARG A 335 5.82 -9.44 12.57
C ARG A 335 5.02 -8.38 11.83
N ILE A 336 4.25 -8.76 10.80
CA ILE A 336 3.39 -7.86 10.03
C ILE A 336 2.16 -7.43 10.82
N LEU A 337 1.53 -8.38 11.56
CA LEU A 337 0.26 -8.18 12.24
C LEU A 337 0.18 -6.89 13.08
N PRO A 338 1.15 -6.56 13.97
CA PRO A 338 1.09 -5.35 14.79
C PRO A 338 1.09 -4.05 13.98
N HIS A 339 1.64 -4.08 12.77
CA HIS A 339 1.86 -2.91 11.93
C HIS A 339 0.81 -2.71 10.84
N LEU A 340 -0.16 -3.63 10.72
CA LEU A 340 -1.26 -3.50 9.75
C LEU A 340 -2.05 -2.20 9.99
N LYS A 341 -2.37 -1.52 8.89
CA LYS A 341 -3.20 -0.29 8.85
C LYS A 341 -4.13 -0.39 7.64
N PRO A 342 -5.13 0.49 7.53
CA PRO A 342 -5.90 0.59 6.30
C PRO A 342 -4.99 0.69 5.07
N ASN A 343 -5.28 -0.13 4.06
CA ASN A 343 -4.52 -0.25 2.81
C ASN A 343 -3.08 -0.80 2.92
N HIS A 344 -2.62 -1.24 4.09
CA HIS A 344 -1.31 -1.88 4.27
C HIS A 344 -1.50 -3.35 4.60
N SER A 345 -0.95 -4.23 3.77
CA SER A 345 -1.01 -5.69 3.94
C SER A 345 0.18 -6.36 3.24
N ALA A 346 0.15 -7.68 3.12
CA ALA A 346 1.03 -8.47 2.28
C ALA A 346 0.25 -9.64 1.68
N LYS A 347 0.74 -10.18 0.57
CA LYS A 347 0.32 -11.48 0.04
C LYS A 347 1.42 -12.50 0.26
N ILE A 348 1.04 -13.76 0.42
CA ILE A 348 1.95 -14.87 0.67
C ILE A 348 1.89 -15.82 -0.51
N ALA A 349 3.03 -16.05 -1.15
CA ALA A 349 3.19 -17.01 -2.24
C ALA A 349 4.17 -18.11 -1.81
N PHE A 350 3.92 -19.33 -2.26
CA PHE A 350 4.82 -20.47 -2.08
C PHE A 350 5.23 -21.02 -3.42
N LEU A 351 6.52 -21.28 -3.56
CA LEU A 351 7.06 -21.98 -4.70
C LEU A 351 6.68 -23.48 -4.65
N PRO A 352 6.72 -24.19 -5.77
CA PRO A 352 6.61 -25.64 -5.78
C PRO A 352 7.70 -26.31 -4.92
N ASP A 353 7.42 -27.48 -4.37
CA ASP A 353 8.35 -28.23 -3.54
C ASP A 353 9.72 -28.41 -4.23
N GLY A 354 10.79 -28.04 -3.52
CA GLY A 354 12.18 -28.17 -3.99
C GLY A 354 12.64 -27.09 -4.98
N GLU A 355 11.79 -26.13 -5.30
CA GLU A 355 12.14 -24.99 -6.17
C GLU A 355 12.42 -23.73 -5.34
N ASP A 356 13.44 -22.98 -5.78
CA ASP A 356 13.65 -21.58 -5.43
C ASP A 356 13.37 -20.69 -6.66
N PRO A 357 13.30 -19.36 -6.54
CA PRO A 357 13.04 -18.48 -7.69
C PRO A 357 14.04 -18.66 -8.83
N ASP A 358 15.31 -18.93 -8.49
CA ASP A 358 16.37 -19.12 -9.47
C ASP A 358 16.17 -20.42 -10.28
N THR A 359 15.88 -21.55 -9.62
CA THR A 359 15.62 -22.84 -10.28
C THR A 359 14.32 -22.79 -11.10
N LEU A 360 13.26 -22.21 -10.56
CA LEU A 360 11.96 -22.13 -11.24
C LEU A 360 12.04 -21.27 -12.51
N ILE A 361 12.64 -20.08 -12.43
CA ILE A 361 12.76 -19.18 -13.58
C ILE A 361 13.70 -19.76 -14.64
N ASN A 362 14.81 -20.40 -14.22
CA ASN A 362 15.75 -21.04 -15.13
C ASN A 362 15.15 -22.27 -15.83
N GLY A 363 14.42 -23.11 -15.08
CA GLY A 363 13.92 -24.38 -15.59
C GLY A 363 12.59 -24.27 -16.33
N LYS A 364 11.65 -23.44 -15.82
CA LYS A 364 10.27 -23.36 -16.30
C LYS A 364 9.88 -21.99 -16.86
N GLY A 365 10.78 -21.02 -16.80
CA GLY A 365 10.61 -19.69 -17.38
C GLY A 365 9.80 -18.71 -16.53
N ARG A 366 9.65 -17.51 -17.08
CA ARG A 366 8.95 -16.37 -16.46
C ARG A 366 7.50 -16.68 -16.08
N ASP A 367 6.78 -17.38 -16.97
CA ASP A 367 5.33 -17.58 -16.82
C ASP A 367 5.02 -18.48 -15.62
N ALA A 368 5.88 -19.47 -15.33
CA ALA A 368 5.75 -20.32 -14.16
C ALA A 368 5.85 -19.51 -12.85
N PHE A 369 6.81 -18.59 -12.77
CA PHE A 369 6.95 -17.72 -11.60
C PHE A 369 5.80 -16.69 -11.51
N SER A 370 5.35 -16.16 -12.66
CA SER A 370 4.17 -15.29 -12.73
C SER A 370 2.90 -15.97 -12.20
N ALA A 371 2.70 -17.25 -12.52
CA ALA A 371 1.59 -18.06 -12.01
C ALA A 371 1.66 -18.20 -10.47
N VAL A 372 2.85 -18.43 -9.90
CA VAL A 372 3.06 -18.47 -8.44
C VAL A 372 2.64 -17.15 -7.80
N LEU A 373 3.08 -16.02 -8.35
CA LEU A 373 2.73 -14.70 -7.81
C LEU A 373 1.23 -14.40 -7.93
N SER A 374 0.61 -14.82 -9.04
CA SER A 374 -0.84 -14.66 -9.25
C SER A 374 -1.68 -15.49 -8.28
N GLY A 375 -1.16 -16.67 -7.88
CA GLY A 375 -1.76 -17.55 -6.88
C GLY A 375 -1.51 -17.12 -5.42
N ALA A 376 -0.84 -15.99 -5.17
CA ALA A 376 -0.51 -15.54 -3.83
C ALA A 376 -1.74 -15.32 -2.95
N LEU A 377 -1.75 -15.91 -1.77
CA LEU A 377 -2.82 -15.82 -0.78
C LEU A 377 -2.83 -14.45 -0.12
N ASN A 378 -4.01 -13.91 0.17
CA ASN A 378 -4.10 -12.77 1.06
C ASN A 378 -3.66 -13.18 2.48
N LEU A 379 -3.18 -12.23 3.26
CA LEU A 379 -2.67 -12.50 4.61
C LEU A 379 -3.70 -13.22 5.50
N VAL A 380 -4.96 -12.81 5.44
CA VAL A 380 -6.05 -13.44 6.23
C VAL A 380 -6.30 -14.90 5.80
N ASP A 381 -6.16 -15.20 4.51
CA ASP A 381 -6.36 -16.56 3.97
C ASP A 381 -5.22 -17.49 4.37
N PHE A 382 -3.98 -16.98 4.32
CA PHE A 382 -2.82 -17.72 4.80
C PHE A 382 -2.90 -18.01 6.29
N LEU A 383 -3.23 -17.02 7.13
CA LEU A 383 -3.38 -17.20 8.58
C LEU A 383 -4.49 -18.20 8.93
N TRP A 384 -5.58 -18.19 8.17
CA TRP A 384 -6.61 -19.21 8.29
C TRP A 384 -6.07 -20.62 7.98
N GLN A 385 -5.38 -20.79 6.84
CA GLN A 385 -4.82 -22.08 6.43
C GLN A 385 -3.81 -22.61 7.46
N GLU A 386 -2.96 -21.75 8.01
CA GLU A 386 -1.95 -22.11 9.02
C GLU A 386 -2.56 -22.70 10.29
N HIS A 387 -3.75 -22.23 10.69
CA HIS A 387 -4.43 -22.71 11.88
C HIS A 387 -5.44 -23.83 11.60
N TYR A 388 -5.94 -23.92 10.36
CA TYR A 388 -7.00 -24.87 9.99
C TYR A 388 -6.48 -26.13 9.32
N ALA A 389 -5.49 -26.02 8.41
CA ALA A 389 -5.06 -27.15 7.58
C ALA A 389 -4.42 -28.27 8.40
N GLY A 390 -4.76 -29.51 8.05
CA GLY A 390 -4.17 -30.73 8.65
C GLY A 390 -4.59 -31.00 10.10
N ARG A 391 -5.59 -30.31 10.63
CA ARG A 391 -6.11 -30.50 12.00
C ARG A 391 -7.53 -31.03 11.97
N ASP A 392 -7.89 -31.83 12.98
CA ASP A 392 -9.25 -32.34 13.17
C ASP A 392 -10.07 -31.39 14.06
N PHE A 393 -11.23 -30.99 13.56
CA PHE A 393 -12.20 -30.13 14.24
C PHE A 393 -13.56 -30.82 14.38
N GLY A 394 -13.56 -32.14 14.64
CA GLY A 394 -14.77 -32.95 14.79
C GLY A 394 -15.58 -32.58 16.03
N THR A 395 -14.94 -32.08 17.10
CA THR A 395 -15.63 -31.75 18.37
C THR A 395 -15.90 -30.26 18.54
N PRO A 396 -16.93 -29.86 19.31
CA PRO A 396 -17.19 -28.45 19.62
C PRO A 396 -16.00 -27.76 20.32
N GLU A 397 -15.28 -28.48 21.18
CA GLU A 397 -14.13 -27.98 21.93
C GLU A 397 -12.96 -27.65 20.97
N SER A 398 -12.69 -28.51 20.00
CA SER A 398 -11.64 -28.24 18.98
C SER A 398 -11.97 -27.03 18.11
N ARG A 399 -13.25 -26.84 17.74
CA ARG A 399 -13.75 -25.65 17.03
C ARG A 399 -13.65 -24.39 17.87
N ALA A 400 -13.97 -24.48 19.17
CA ALA A 400 -13.79 -23.37 20.09
C ALA A 400 -12.32 -23.01 20.26
N GLY A 401 -11.42 -24.00 20.30
CA GLY A 401 -9.97 -23.81 20.31
C GLY A 401 -9.48 -23.06 19.08
N LEU A 402 -9.91 -23.44 17.87
CA LEU A 402 -9.59 -22.73 16.63
C LEU A 402 -10.07 -21.27 16.68
N SER A 403 -11.33 -21.06 17.09
CA SER A 403 -11.91 -19.72 17.19
C SER A 403 -11.10 -18.82 18.13
N ARG A 404 -10.63 -19.36 19.25
CA ARG A 404 -9.79 -18.64 20.21
C ARG A 404 -8.43 -18.26 19.61
N VAL A 405 -7.74 -19.19 18.95
CA VAL A 405 -6.44 -18.92 18.32
C VAL A 405 -6.56 -17.83 17.23
N LEU A 406 -7.63 -17.85 16.45
CA LEU A 406 -7.88 -16.83 15.42
C LEU A 406 -8.20 -15.45 16.03
N GLU A 407 -8.95 -15.42 17.16
CA GLU A 407 -9.22 -14.19 17.91
C GLU A 407 -7.93 -13.62 18.52
N ASP A 408 -7.08 -14.47 19.11
CA ASP A 408 -5.77 -14.10 19.64
C ASP A 408 -4.85 -13.57 18.53
N THR A 409 -4.87 -14.18 17.35
CA THR A 409 -4.13 -13.72 16.17
C THR A 409 -4.60 -12.34 15.73
N ALA A 410 -5.91 -12.12 15.61
CA ALA A 410 -6.46 -10.81 15.26
C ALA A 410 -6.14 -9.74 16.33
N SER A 411 -6.09 -10.13 17.61
CA SER A 411 -5.82 -9.20 18.73
C SER A 411 -4.43 -8.56 18.67
N ARG A 412 -3.47 -9.18 17.94
CA ARG A 412 -2.13 -8.63 17.72
C ARG A 412 -2.11 -7.40 16.80
N ILE A 413 -3.18 -7.16 16.04
CA ILE A 413 -3.31 -6.01 15.14
C ILE A 413 -3.58 -4.75 15.97
N ALA A 414 -2.68 -3.76 15.90
CA ALA A 414 -2.80 -2.55 16.70
C ALA A 414 -3.92 -1.61 16.22
N ASP A 415 -4.12 -1.50 14.89
CA ASP A 415 -5.20 -0.70 14.32
C ASP A 415 -6.55 -1.36 14.57
N ARG A 416 -7.43 -0.69 15.34
CA ARG A 416 -8.71 -1.25 15.77
C ARG A 416 -9.67 -1.52 14.61
N THR A 417 -9.61 -0.73 13.54
CA THR A 417 -10.47 -0.91 12.38
C THR A 417 -10.06 -2.16 11.61
N VAL A 418 -8.77 -2.32 11.33
CA VAL A 418 -8.23 -3.51 10.66
C VAL A 418 -8.45 -4.74 11.54
N GLN A 419 -8.20 -4.65 12.85
CA GLN A 419 -8.44 -5.73 13.81
C GLN A 419 -9.91 -6.21 13.77
N HIS A 420 -10.87 -5.28 13.73
CA HIS A 420 -12.29 -5.60 13.64
C HIS A 420 -12.60 -6.43 12.39
N TYR A 421 -12.13 -5.99 11.21
CA TYR A 421 -12.36 -6.71 9.95
C TYR A 421 -11.68 -8.08 9.89
N TYR A 422 -10.50 -8.24 10.52
CA TYR A 422 -9.86 -9.56 10.64
C TYR A 422 -10.68 -10.52 11.51
N ARG A 423 -11.20 -10.05 12.66
CA ARG A 423 -12.12 -10.84 13.50
C ARG A 423 -13.36 -11.27 12.76
N GLU A 424 -13.96 -10.37 12.00
CA GLU A 424 -15.15 -10.66 11.21
C GLU A 424 -14.85 -11.69 10.11
N ALA A 425 -13.76 -11.51 9.35
CA ALA A 425 -13.32 -12.45 8.34
C ALA A 425 -13.04 -13.86 8.90
N PHE A 426 -12.37 -13.95 10.05
CA PHE A 426 -12.13 -15.24 10.72
C PHE A 426 -13.43 -15.90 11.20
N ARG A 427 -14.35 -15.14 11.78
CA ARG A 427 -15.68 -15.66 12.18
C ARG A 427 -16.48 -16.16 10.98
N GLN A 428 -16.39 -15.48 9.86
CA GLN A 428 -17.02 -15.92 8.61
C GLN A 428 -16.41 -17.24 8.13
N LYS A 429 -15.07 -17.35 8.06
CA LYS A 429 -14.39 -18.60 7.68
C LYS A 429 -14.72 -19.77 8.58
N VAL A 430 -14.81 -19.54 9.90
CA VAL A 430 -15.25 -20.58 10.85
C VAL A 430 -16.69 -21.02 10.56
N ARG A 431 -17.62 -20.08 10.33
CA ARG A 431 -19.00 -20.41 9.95
C ARG A 431 -19.07 -21.22 8.66
N GLU A 432 -18.35 -20.82 7.63
CA GLU A 432 -18.33 -21.51 6.33
C GLU A 432 -17.73 -22.93 6.43
N ALA A 433 -16.64 -23.08 7.17
CA ALA A 433 -15.98 -24.38 7.35
C ALA A 433 -16.84 -25.40 8.11
N PHE A 434 -17.69 -24.95 9.05
CA PHE A 434 -18.52 -25.82 9.90
C PHE A 434 -20.03 -25.70 9.62
N ALA A 435 -20.43 -24.99 8.56
CA ALA A 435 -21.81 -24.98 8.12
C ALA A 435 -22.26 -26.40 7.76
N PRO A 436 -23.47 -26.84 8.15
CA PRO A 436 -24.02 -28.11 7.70
C PRO A 436 -24.02 -28.10 6.15
N LYS A 437 -23.29 -29.03 5.55
CA LYS A 437 -23.44 -29.24 4.10
C LYS A 437 -24.91 -29.55 3.85
N PRO A 438 -25.61 -28.90 2.91
CA PRO A 438 -26.95 -29.29 2.57
C PRO A 438 -26.88 -30.75 2.13
N VAL A 439 -27.39 -31.64 2.98
CA VAL A 439 -27.61 -33.03 2.63
C VAL A 439 -28.49 -32.96 1.40
N GLY A 440 -27.99 -33.48 0.26
CA GLY A 440 -28.64 -33.37 -1.04
C GLY A 440 -30.13 -33.63 -0.89
N ALA A 441 -30.93 -32.60 -0.93
CA ALA A 441 -32.35 -32.73 -1.16
C ALA A 441 -32.46 -33.33 -2.56
N ALA A 442 -32.79 -34.60 -2.60
CA ALA A 442 -33.27 -35.20 -3.84
C ALA A 442 -34.30 -34.22 -4.43
N PRO A 443 -34.28 -33.95 -5.75
CA PRO A 443 -35.26 -33.07 -6.35
C PRO A 443 -36.64 -33.58 -5.92
N PRO A 444 -37.53 -32.73 -5.41
CA PRO A 444 -38.86 -33.19 -5.05
C PRO A 444 -39.46 -33.85 -6.31
N GLU A 445 -39.70 -35.16 -6.21
CA GLU A 445 -40.48 -35.89 -7.24
C GLU A 445 -41.74 -35.07 -7.46
N ARG A 446 -41.87 -34.47 -8.63
CA ARG A 446 -43.12 -33.84 -9.07
C ARG A 446 -44.17 -34.93 -9.15
N ARG A 447 -44.92 -35.13 -8.05
CA ARG A 447 -46.14 -35.92 -8.10
C ARG A 447 -47.07 -35.26 -9.11
N PRO A 448 -47.64 -36.03 -10.06
CA PRO A 448 -48.60 -35.48 -11.01
C PRO A 448 -49.79 -34.90 -10.22
N TYR A 449 -50.11 -33.66 -10.52
CA TYR A 449 -51.28 -32.96 -9.98
C TYR A 449 -52.53 -33.74 -10.41
N GLN A 450 -53.18 -34.46 -9.48
CA GLN A 450 -54.52 -35.00 -9.66
C GLN A 450 -55.53 -33.96 -9.20
N PRO A 451 -56.41 -33.45 -10.07
CA PRO A 451 -57.46 -32.54 -9.68
C PRO A 451 -58.51 -33.33 -8.86
N GLN A 452 -58.55 -33.11 -7.55
CA GLN A 452 -59.65 -33.55 -6.71
C GLN A 452 -60.85 -32.62 -6.90
N ASN A 453 -61.84 -33.07 -7.68
CA ASN A 453 -63.19 -32.55 -7.69
C ASN A 453 -63.84 -32.84 -6.31
N ARG A 454 -63.87 -31.85 -5.45
CA ARG A 454 -64.80 -31.82 -4.29
C ARG A 454 -65.77 -30.66 -4.52
N PRO A 455 -67.09 -30.90 -4.54
CA PRO A 455 -68.06 -29.81 -4.62
C PRO A 455 -68.10 -29.04 -3.30
N TRP A 456 -67.83 -27.75 -3.38
CA TRP A 456 -67.93 -26.83 -2.27
C TRP A 456 -69.39 -26.44 -2.08
N GLN A 457 -70.04 -26.98 -1.03
CA GLN A 457 -71.29 -26.47 -0.50
C GLN A 457 -70.97 -25.49 0.63
N GLY A 458 -71.17 -24.20 0.39
CA GLY A 458 -70.99 -23.15 1.39
C GLY A 458 -71.91 -21.99 1.10
N ASN A 459 -72.97 -21.98 1.83
CA ASN A 459 -74.00 -20.95 1.88
C ASN A 459 -73.46 -19.65 2.40
N PHE A 460 -73.47 -18.57 1.59
CA PHE A 460 -73.43 -17.18 2.13
C PHE A 460 -74.35 -16.26 1.34
N LYS A 461 -75.42 -15.89 2.05
CA LYS A 461 -76.29 -14.73 1.68
C LYS A 461 -75.57 -13.44 2.09
N GLY A 462 -75.44 -12.49 1.18
CA GLY A 462 -74.98 -11.13 1.54
C GLY A 462 -74.92 -10.22 0.32
N ARG A 463 -75.88 -9.38 0.18
CA ARG A 463 -76.07 -8.31 -0.81
C ARG A 463 -74.86 -7.38 -0.94
N GLY A 464 -74.59 -6.86 -2.13
CA GLY A 464 -73.78 -5.69 -2.39
C GLY A 464 -73.37 -5.52 -3.83
N ASN A 465 -74.25 -4.86 -4.57
CA ASN A 465 -74.03 -4.39 -5.92
C ASN A 465 -73.07 -3.20 -5.93
N PHE A 466 -72.00 -3.20 -6.73
CA PHE A 466 -71.39 -2.01 -7.32
C PHE A 466 -70.52 -2.31 -8.51
N GLY A 467 -70.70 -1.52 -9.51
CA GLY A 467 -70.32 -1.59 -10.89
C GLY A 467 -68.84 -1.63 -11.21
N GLY A 468 -68.61 -2.07 -12.46
CA GLY A 468 -67.32 -2.25 -13.06
C GLY A 468 -66.47 -1.01 -13.21
N ARG A 469 -65.19 -1.28 -13.22
CA ARG A 469 -64.17 -0.49 -13.92
C ARG A 469 -62.98 -1.42 -14.22
N ASP A 470 -62.63 -1.48 -15.50
CA ASP A 470 -61.43 -2.11 -16.02
C ASP A 470 -60.21 -1.70 -15.19
N SER A 471 -59.59 -2.65 -14.53
CA SER A 471 -58.25 -2.49 -13.94
C SER A 471 -57.23 -3.05 -14.91
N LEU A 472 -56.59 -2.16 -15.64
CA LEU A 472 -55.32 -2.43 -16.34
C LEU A 472 -54.29 -2.87 -15.29
N VAL A 473 -53.89 -4.12 -15.37
CA VAL A 473 -52.74 -4.65 -14.61
C VAL A 473 -51.49 -3.96 -15.14
N PRO A 474 -50.73 -3.23 -14.32
CA PRO A 474 -49.47 -2.66 -14.77
C PRO A 474 -48.48 -3.79 -15.06
N PRO A 475 -47.61 -3.63 -16.10
CA PRO A 475 -46.59 -4.62 -16.41
C PRO A 475 -45.62 -4.78 -15.22
N PRO A 476 -45.04 -5.99 -15.02
CA PRO A 476 -44.11 -6.20 -13.94
C PRO A 476 -42.89 -5.27 -14.11
N PRO A 477 -42.38 -4.71 -13.00
CA PRO A 477 -41.20 -3.84 -13.07
C PRO A 477 -40.03 -4.62 -13.62
N LEU A 478 -39.29 -3.99 -14.55
CA LEU A 478 -38.03 -4.48 -15.08
C LEU A 478 -37.06 -4.77 -13.93
N PRO A 479 -36.29 -5.88 -13.94
CA PRO A 479 -35.33 -6.16 -12.89
C PRO A 479 -34.32 -5.01 -12.80
N SER A 480 -34.34 -4.30 -11.68
CA SER A 480 -33.32 -3.31 -11.38
C SER A 480 -31.98 -4.03 -11.27
N LEU A 481 -31.05 -3.73 -12.15
CA LEU A 481 -29.64 -4.11 -12.02
C LEU A 481 -29.14 -3.55 -10.69
N GLN A 482 -29.07 -4.40 -9.68
CA GLN A 482 -28.47 -4.08 -8.40
C GLN A 482 -26.96 -3.90 -8.62
N ARG A 483 -26.51 -2.66 -8.69
CA ARG A 483 -25.08 -2.34 -8.71
C ARG A 483 -24.52 -2.47 -7.30
N PRO A 484 -23.41 -3.18 -7.09
CA PRO A 484 -22.76 -3.21 -5.80
C PRO A 484 -22.18 -1.83 -5.48
N VAL A 485 -22.74 -1.17 -4.48
CA VAL A 485 -22.22 0.11 -3.96
C VAL A 485 -21.01 -0.16 -3.09
N SER A 486 -19.88 0.56 -3.31
CA SER A 486 -18.70 0.39 -2.47
C SER A 486 -18.96 0.90 -1.04
N ALA A 487 -18.30 0.34 -0.05
CA ALA A 487 -18.44 0.72 1.36
C ALA A 487 -18.21 2.23 1.62
N LYS A 488 -17.38 2.89 0.80
CA LYS A 488 -17.14 4.35 0.89
C LYS A 488 -18.35 5.17 0.47
N ASN A 489 -19.04 4.78 -0.60
CA ASN A 489 -20.25 5.48 -1.05
C ASN A 489 -21.40 5.29 -0.06
N GLY A 490 -21.54 4.12 0.55
CA GLY A 490 -22.54 3.85 1.58
C GLY A 490 -22.42 4.76 2.81
N ILE A 491 -21.23 5.15 3.22
CA ILE A 491 -21.00 6.07 4.34
C ILE A 491 -21.44 7.49 3.98
N PHE A 492 -21.09 7.98 2.78
CA PHE A 492 -21.49 9.31 2.33
C PHE A 492 -23.02 9.42 2.18
N SER A 493 -23.68 8.42 1.60
CA SER A 493 -25.14 8.39 1.49
C SER A 493 -25.81 8.41 2.86
N LYS A 494 -25.28 7.66 3.84
CA LYS A 494 -25.75 7.66 5.23
C LYS A 494 -25.54 9.01 5.91
N ALA A 495 -24.41 9.68 5.66
CA ALA A 495 -24.12 11.01 6.18
C ALA A 495 -25.07 12.08 5.61
N LEU A 496 -25.39 12.03 4.32
CA LEU A 496 -26.34 12.94 3.68
C LEU A 496 -27.75 12.78 4.26
N LEU A 497 -28.20 11.56 4.52
CA LEU A 497 -29.49 11.28 5.15
C LEU A 497 -29.48 11.64 6.65
N ALA A 498 -28.37 11.40 7.38
CA ALA A 498 -28.21 11.84 8.76
C ALA A 498 -28.30 13.37 8.89
N CYS A 499 -27.72 14.08 7.94
CA CYS A 499 -27.77 15.54 7.89
C CYS A 499 -29.21 16.05 7.75
N LEU A 500 -30.03 15.44 6.88
CA LEU A 500 -31.45 15.76 6.73
C LEU A 500 -32.26 15.48 8.00
N LEU A 501 -31.99 14.37 8.68
CA LEU A 501 -32.65 14.00 9.94
C LEU A 501 -32.30 14.93 11.10
N ASN A 502 -31.12 15.55 11.07
CA ASN A 502 -30.68 16.49 12.10
C ASN A 502 -30.96 17.97 11.77
N ASN A 503 -31.08 18.30 10.48
CA ASN A 503 -31.25 19.65 9.99
C ASN A 503 -32.36 19.69 8.92
N PRO A 504 -33.62 19.37 9.25
CA PRO A 504 -34.70 19.27 8.26
C PRO A 504 -34.99 20.62 7.54
N VAL A 505 -34.64 21.72 8.14
CA VAL A 505 -34.81 23.07 7.58
C VAL A 505 -34.08 23.25 6.23
N ILE A 506 -32.99 22.52 5.98
CA ILE A 506 -32.24 22.62 4.72
C ILE A 506 -32.91 21.91 3.54
N PHE A 507 -33.97 21.13 3.80
CA PHE A 507 -34.62 20.29 2.78
C PHE A 507 -35.04 21.08 1.55
N HIS A 508 -35.63 22.26 1.75
CA HIS A 508 -36.09 23.12 0.65
C HIS A 508 -34.98 23.52 -0.33
N ASP A 509 -33.76 23.69 0.17
CA ASP A 509 -32.61 24.09 -0.64
C ASP A 509 -31.95 22.93 -1.42
N ILE A 510 -32.20 21.67 -1.01
CA ILE A 510 -31.55 20.48 -1.54
C ILE A 510 -32.54 19.39 -2.00
N GLU A 511 -33.83 19.71 -2.14
CA GLU A 511 -34.89 18.76 -2.45
C GLU A 511 -34.60 17.97 -3.74
N GLU A 512 -34.13 18.65 -4.79
CA GLU A 512 -33.85 18.05 -6.08
C GLU A 512 -32.71 17.02 -5.96
N GLU A 513 -31.63 17.38 -5.32
CA GLU A 513 -30.47 16.50 -5.12
C GLU A 513 -30.80 15.33 -4.17
N ALA A 514 -31.52 15.61 -3.07
CA ALA A 514 -31.94 14.61 -2.09
C ALA A 514 -32.90 13.57 -2.69
N SER A 515 -33.75 13.95 -3.63
CA SER A 515 -34.66 13.05 -4.34
C SER A 515 -33.93 12.02 -5.22
N ARG A 516 -32.67 12.28 -5.61
CA ARG A 516 -31.83 11.40 -6.41
C ARG A 516 -31.05 10.40 -5.56
N LEU A 517 -31.00 10.57 -4.23
CA LEU A 517 -30.32 9.65 -3.32
C LEU A 517 -30.99 8.26 -3.38
N ARG A 518 -30.23 7.20 -3.29
CA ARG A 518 -30.71 5.82 -3.27
C ARG A 518 -29.89 4.99 -2.30
N PHE A 519 -30.53 4.04 -1.64
CA PHE A 519 -29.88 3.05 -0.79
C PHE A 519 -30.12 1.64 -1.32
N PRO A 520 -29.08 0.80 -1.40
CA PRO A 520 -29.25 -0.62 -1.76
C PRO A 520 -29.97 -1.41 -0.65
N GLU A 521 -29.91 -0.93 0.58
CA GLU A 521 -30.55 -1.54 1.74
C GLU A 521 -32.00 -1.10 1.81
N ASN A 522 -32.96 -2.01 1.60
CA ASN A 522 -34.40 -1.72 1.58
C ASN A 522 -34.89 -0.93 2.81
N GLY A 523 -34.30 -1.16 3.99
CA GLY A 523 -34.66 -0.45 5.23
C GLY A 523 -34.27 1.03 5.20
N LEU A 524 -33.09 1.35 4.69
CA LEU A 524 -32.59 2.73 4.59
C LEU A 524 -33.27 3.48 3.45
N ASP A 525 -33.59 2.82 2.34
CA ASP A 525 -34.33 3.45 1.26
C ASP A 525 -35.75 3.78 1.69
N ARG A 526 -36.42 2.90 2.46
CA ARG A 526 -37.74 3.21 3.08
C ARG A 526 -37.65 4.41 4.03
N LEU A 527 -36.58 4.49 4.84
CA LEU A 527 -36.37 5.66 5.71
C LEU A 527 -36.19 6.94 4.89
N LEU A 528 -35.40 6.92 3.83
CA LEU A 528 -35.22 8.06 2.92
C LEU A 528 -36.57 8.50 2.32
N GLN A 529 -37.36 7.58 1.76
CA GLN A 529 -38.66 7.91 1.16
C GLN A 529 -39.64 8.50 2.19
N ALA A 530 -39.62 7.97 3.42
CA ALA A 530 -40.41 8.50 4.50
C ALA A 530 -39.99 9.93 4.90
N VAL A 531 -38.68 10.21 4.97
CA VAL A 531 -38.12 11.54 5.24
C VAL A 531 -38.56 12.52 4.14
N LEU A 532 -38.30 12.19 2.86
CA LEU A 532 -38.63 13.04 1.73
C LEU A 532 -40.15 13.34 1.66
N SER A 533 -40.99 12.31 1.83
CA SER A 533 -42.44 12.48 1.78
C SER A 533 -42.98 13.26 2.98
N THR A 534 -42.36 13.16 4.15
CA THR A 534 -42.75 13.89 5.36
C THR A 534 -42.39 15.36 5.24
N LEU A 535 -41.14 15.66 4.83
CA LEU A 535 -40.65 17.03 4.67
C LEU A 535 -41.30 17.76 3.49
N GLY A 536 -41.58 17.04 2.39
CA GLY A 536 -42.35 17.62 1.27
C GLY A 536 -43.80 17.99 1.61
N ARG A 537 -44.39 17.36 2.64
CA ARG A 537 -45.77 17.70 3.13
C ARG A 537 -45.76 18.67 4.29
N LYS A 538 -44.74 18.68 5.11
CA LYS A 538 -44.61 19.45 6.35
C LYS A 538 -43.18 19.99 6.48
N PRO A 539 -42.82 21.01 5.72
CA PRO A 539 -41.44 21.53 5.70
C PRO A 539 -41.05 22.25 6.99
N GLU A 540 -42.01 22.61 7.84
CA GLU A 540 -41.81 23.30 9.11
C GLU A 540 -41.41 22.39 10.28
N LEU A 541 -41.34 21.08 10.08
CA LEU A 541 -40.95 20.15 11.14
C LEU A 541 -39.50 20.34 11.57
N ASP A 542 -39.31 20.45 12.89
CA ASP A 542 -37.96 20.39 13.47
C ASP A 542 -37.45 18.95 13.54
N ALA A 543 -36.17 18.80 13.87
CA ALA A 543 -35.51 17.49 13.91
C ALA A 543 -36.11 16.52 14.94
N ALA A 544 -36.64 17.03 16.07
CA ALA A 544 -37.27 16.22 17.12
C ALA A 544 -38.64 15.70 16.69
N ALA A 545 -39.48 16.59 16.13
CA ALA A 545 -40.80 16.25 15.61
C ALA A 545 -40.69 15.27 14.41
N LEU A 546 -39.75 15.48 13.50
CA LEU A 546 -39.48 14.57 12.38
C LEU A 546 -39.12 13.17 12.87
N ARG A 547 -38.19 13.05 13.80
CA ARG A 547 -37.77 11.74 14.37
C ARG A 547 -38.91 11.06 15.10
N THR A 548 -39.70 11.80 15.86
CA THR A 548 -40.89 11.27 16.56
C THR A 548 -41.91 10.71 15.57
N HIS A 549 -42.16 11.45 14.49
CA HIS A 549 -43.06 11.03 13.43
C HIS A 549 -42.59 9.73 12.73
N LEU A 550 -41.30 9.67 12.37
CA LEU A 550 -40.72 8.50 11.73
C LEU A 550 -40.65 7.27 12.67
N SER A 551 -40.40 7.49 13.96
CA SER A 551 -40.48 6.43 14.97
C SER A 551 -41.87 5.83 15.08
N GLY A 552 -42.93 6.67 15.00
CA GLY A 552 -44.33 6.24 14.94
C GLY A 552 -44.66 5.40 13.70
N GLN A 553 -43.86 5.49 12.63
CA GLN A 553 -43.97 4.66 11.43
C GLN A 553 -43.12 3.37 11.48
N GLY A 554 -42.52 3.06 12.63
CA GLY A 554 -41.69 1.86 12.83
C GLY A 554 -40.28 1.94 12.22
N LEU A 555 -39.74 3.15 11.98
CA LEU A 555 -38.43 3.39 11.37
C LEU A 555 -37.34 3.75 12.40
N GLY A 556 -37.58 3.47 13.69
CA GLY A 556 -36.66 3.80 14.78
C GLY A 556 -35.33 3.12 14.67
N GLU A 557 -35.28 1.82 14.35
CA GLU A 557 -34.05 1.05 14.18
C GLU A 557 -33.21 1.58 13.01
N GLN A 558 -33.84 1.91 11.88
CA GLN A 558 -33.16 2.45 10.71
C GLN A 558 -32.55 3.83 10.99
N MET A 559 -33.23 4.66 11.79
CA MET A 559 -32.64 5.94 12.22
C MET A 559 -31.42 5.74 13.12
N GLN A 560 -31.42 4.77 14.03
CA GLN A 560 -30.26 4.47 14.87
C GLN A 560 -29.02 4.01 14.06
N LEU A 561 -29.24 3.30 12.94
CA LEU A 561 -28.16 2.88 12.04
C LEU A 561 -27.48 4.07 11.35
N ILE A 562 -28.14 5.21 11.26
CA ILE A 562 -27.64 6.42 10.60
C ILE A 562 -27.16 7.44 11.63
N LEU A 563 -27.92 7.66 12.70
CA LEU A 563 -27.62 8.64 13.74
C LEU A 563 -26.64 8.07 14.78
N ASN A 564 -25.45 7.68 14.33
CA ASN A 564 -24.43 7.11 15.20
C ASN A 564 -23.08 7.84 15.06
N GLU A 565 -22.22 7.67 16.05
CA GLU A 565 -20.92 8.36 16.12
C GLU A 565 -20.00 8.00 14.95
N SER A 566 -20.13 6.82 14.38
CA SER A 566 -19.34 6.40 13.21
C SER A 566 -19.64 7.27 11.98
N VAL A 567 -20.90 7.63 11.74
CA VAL A 567 -21.29 8.52 10.64
C VAL A 567 -20.76 9.93 10.89
N TYR A 568 -20.88 10.45 12.12
CA TYR A 568 -20.45 11.80 12.48
C TYR A 568 -18.92 11.97 12.49
N THR A 569 -18.17 10.92 12.76
CA THR A 569 -16.70 10.94 12.67
C THR A 569 -16.23 11.19 11.24
N HIS A 570 -16.93 10.61 10.25
CA HIS A 570 -16.61 10.77 8.83
C HIS A 570 -17.28 11.99 8.18
N ALA A 571 -18.34 12.50 8.78
CA ALA A 571 -19.13 13.64 8.28
C ALA A 571 -19.63 14.52 9.43
N PRO A 572 -18.76 15.34 10.05
CA PRO A 572 -19.13 16.22 11.17
C PRO A 572 -20.28 17.19 10.82
N PHE A 573 -20.41 17.58 9.55
CA PHE A 573 -21.48 18.45 9.06
C PHE A 573 -22.89 17.83 9.18
N ALA A 574 -22.99 16.52 9.36
CA ALA A 574 -24.26 15.82 9.52
C ALA A 574 -24.85 15.98 10.94
N ARG A 575 -24.14 16.58 11.88
CA ARG A 575 -24.70 16.94 13.21
C ARG A 575 -25.66 18.12 13.11
N ALA A 576 -26.49 18.27 14.13
CA ALA A 576 -27.37 19.43 14.23
C ALA A 576 -26.55 20.73 14.29
N SER A 577 -26.96 21.75 13.53
CA SER A 577 -26.32 23.07 13.46
C SER A 577 -27.35 24.17 13.35
N GLU A 578 -27.07 25.33 13.93
CA GLU A 578 -27.89 26.54 13.82
C GLU A 578 -27.65 27.31 12.51
N ASP A 579 -26.50 27.07 11.83
CA ASP A 579 -26.17 27.70 10.54
C ASP A 579 -26.63 26.81 9.37
N GLY A 580 -27.88 26.96 8.95
CA GLY A 580 -28.43 26.22 7.82
C GLY A 580 -27.70 26.47 6.50
N GLY A 581 -27.15 27.67 6.26
CA GLY A 581 -26.42 27.99 5.03
C GLY A 581 -25.10 27.21 4.92
N ALA A 582 -24.35 27.12 6.02
CA ALA A 582 -23.11 26.34 6.07
C ALA A 582 -23.39 24.84 5.90
N VAL A 583 -24.49 24.34 6.47
CA VAL A 583 -24.93 22.94 6.33
C VAL A 583 -25.29 22.61 4.88
N VAL A 584 -26.04 23.46 4.18
CA VAL A 584 -26.38 23.28 2.75
C VAL A 584 -25.11 23.20 1.89
N MET A 585 -24.13 24.10 2.12
CA MET A 585 -22.89 24.09 1.37
C MET A 585 -22.11 22.77 1.59
N SER A 586 -21.97 22.33 2.83
CA SER A 586 -21.29 21.10 3.19
C SER A 586 -22.01 19.86 2.64
N TRP A 587 -23.34 19.86 2.67
CA TRP A 587 -24.16 18.80 2.10
C TRP A 587 -23.96 18.69 0.58
N ARG A 588 -23.99 19.82 -0.16
CA ARG A 588 -23.75 19.84 -1.61
C ARG A 588 -22.33 19.45 -1.99
N GLU A 589 -21.33 19.81 -1.18
CA GLU A 589 -19.94 19.36 -1.40
C GLU A 589 -19.83 17.84 -1.23
N ALA A 590 -20.42 17.28 -0.18
CA ALA A 590 -20.45 15.83 0.04
C ALA A 590 -21.22 15.09 -1.07
N TRP A 591 -22.32 15.66 -1.57
CA TRP A 591 -23.08 15.15 -2.70
C TRP A 591 -22.24 15.08 -3.99
N LYS A 592 -21.57 16.18 -4.36
CA LYS A 592 -20.67 16.21 -5.52
C LYS A 592 -19.54 15.20 -5.42
N ARG A 593 -18.97 15.05 -4.23
CA ARG A 593 -17.91 14.08 -3.99
C ARG A 593 -18.41 12.64 -4.11
N MET A 594 -19.60 12.36 -3.67
CA MET A 594 -20.25 11.05 -3.83
C MET A 594 -20.47 10.73 -5.31
N GLN A 595 -21.01 11.68 -6.09
CA GLN A 595 -21.23 11.52 -7.52
C GLN A 595 -19.92 11.26 -8.29
N ALA A 596 -18.85 12.01 -7.99
CA ALA A 596 -17.56 11.81 -8.62
C ALA A 596 -16.98 10.41 -8.35
N LEU A 597 -17.16 9.89 -7.14
CA LEU A 597 -16.74 8.53 -6.78
C LEU A 597 -17.57 7.45 -7.50
N GLU A 598 -18.85 7.68 -7.72
CA GLU A 598 -19.73 6.78 -8.49
C GLU A 598 -19.33 6.76 -9.98
N GLU A 599 -19.08 7.92 -10.56
CA GLU A 599 -18.62 8.04 -11.94
C GLU A 599 -17.26 7.35 -12.15
N GLU A 600 -16.31 7.54 -11.24
CA GLU A 600 -14.99 6.89 -11.29
C GLU A 600 -15.12 5.36 -11.22
N GLN A 601 -16.04 4.85 -10.39
CA GLN A 601 -16.31 3.43 -10.31
C GLN A 601 -16.97 2.87 -11.56
N ASP A 602 -17.93 3.60 -12.13
CA ASP A 602 -18.62 3.21 -13.36
C ASP A 602 -17.61 3.13 -14.54
N ILE A 603 -16.68 4.08 -14.64
CA ILE A 603 -15.61 4.08 -15.64
C ILE A 603 -14.67 2.88 -15.41
N ARG A 604 -14.30 2.61 -14.15
CA ARG A 604 -13.45 1.46 -13.81
C ARG A 604 -14.12 0.14 -14.16
N GLN A 605 -15.42 -0.02 -13.87
CA GLN A 605 -16.19 -1.22 -14.22
C GLN A 605 -16.35 -1.39 -15.73
N ALA A 606 -16.59 -0.30 -16.46
CA ALA A 606 -16.66 -0.34 -17.92
C ALA A 606 -15.31 -0.74 -18.55
N LYS A 607 -14.19 -0.28 -17.97
CA LYS A 607 -12.84 -0.67 -18.39
C LYS A 607 -12.57 -2.16 -18.14
N ILE A 608 -12.97 -2.68 -16.97
CA ILE A 608 -12.81 -4.09 -16.62
C ILE A 608 -13.65 -4.95 -17.57
N ALA A 609 -14.92 -4.61 -17.79
CA ALA A 609 -15.78 -5.33 -18.70
C ALA A 609 -15.24 -5.38 -20.14
N PHE A 610 -14.63 -4.28 -20.60
CA PHE A 610 -13.94 -4.24 -21.90
C PHE A 610 -12.66 -5.10 -21.92
N GLN A 611 -11.94 -5.18 -20.80
CA GLN A 611 -10.75 -6.05 -20.71
C GLN A 611 -11.07 -7.55 -20.62
N GLU A 612 -12.22 -7.90 -20.02
CA GLU A 612 -12.69 -9.29 -19.91
C GLU A 612 -13.33 -9.79 -21.21
N ASP A 613 -14.01 -8.92 -21.95
CA ASP A 613 -14.65 -9.23 -23.23
C ASP A 613 -14.50 -8.04 -24.18
N MET A 614 -13.51 -8.12 -25.09
CA MET A 614 -13.13 -7.07 -26.06
C MET A 614 -14.11 -7.05 -27.25
N ASN A 615 -15.38 -6.73 -26.99
CA ASN A 615 -16.38 -6.52 -28.03
C ASN A 615 -16.68 -5.03 -28.24
N GLU A 616 -17.27 -4.69 -29.40
CA GLU A 616 -17.58 -3.31 -29.79
C GLU A 616 -18.54 -2.61 -28.82
N GLU A 617 -19.43 -3.34 -28.16
CA GLU A 617 -20.40 -2.80 -27.21
C GLU A 617 -19.73 -2.35 -25.92
N ASN A 618 -18.80 -3.15 -25.37
CA ASN A 618 -18.02 -2.83 -24.18
C ASN A 618 -17.03 -1.68 -24.45
N GLU A 619 -16.43 -1.66 -25.66
CA GLU A 619 -15.57 -0.57 -26.09
C GLU A 619 -16.33 0.74 -26.20
N ALA A 620 -17.47 0.75 -26.88
CA ALA A 620 -18.32 1.92 -27.04
C ALA A 620 -18.81 2.44 -25.68
N ARG A 621 -19.17 1.54 -24.75
CA ARG A 621 -19.60 1.89 -23.41
C ARG A 621 -18.48 2.57 -22.63
N TRP A 622 -17.25 2.01 -22.66
CA TRP A 622 -16.09 2.58 -22.00
C TRP A 622 -15.68 3.94 -22.57
N GLN A 623 -15.65 4.06 -23.92
CA GLN A 623 -15.33 5.31 -24.60
C GLN A 623 -16.36 6.42 -24.34
N ASN A 624 -17.68 6.07 -24.30
CA ASN A 624 -18.74 7.03 -24.01
C ASN A 624 -18.68 7.54 -22.55
N MET A 625 -18.27 6.71 -21.60
CA MET A 625 -18.10 7.14 -20.21
C MET A 625 -16.89 8.08 -20.03
N ARG A 626 -15.81 7.92 -20.81
CA ARG A 626 -14.64 8.82 -20.79
C ARG A 626 -14.91 10.20 -21.42
N LYS A 627 -15.87 10.31 -22.32
CA LYS A 627 -16.19 11.57 -23.02
C LYS A 627 -17.12 12.50 -22.23
N ARG A 628 -17.58 12.11 -21.05
CA ARG A 628 -18.41 12.99 -20.22
C ARG A 628 -17.55 14.14 -19.66
N PRO A 629 -18.02 15.40 -19.72
CA PRO A 629 -17.27 16.54 -19.20
C PRO A 629 -17.13 16.43 -17.68
N GLY A 630 -15.89 16.28 -17.19
CA GLY A 630 -15.55 16.12 -15.76
C GLY A 630 -14.60 14.98 -15.44
N THR A 631 -14.30 14.11 -16.39
CA THR A 631 -13.32 13.02 -16.21
C THR A 631 -11.89 13.53 -16.36
N PRO A 632 -10.97 13.27 -15.41
CA PRO A 632 -9.56 13.58 -15.61
C PRO A 632 -8.99 12.70 -16.74
N GLU A 633 -8.34 13.33 -17.72
CA GLU A 633 -7.52 12.63 -18.70
C GLU A 633 -6.36 11.92 -17.99
N SER A 634 -6.35 10.59 -17.99
CA SER A 634 -5.22 9.76 -17.57
C SER A 634 -4.94 8.68 -18.60
#